data_70d260f5536a6914b416a6e7f5457f52
#
_entry.id   70d260f5536a6914b416a6e7f5457f52
#
_cell.length_a   1.000
_cell.length_b   1.000
_cell.length_c   1.000
_cell.angle_alpha   90.00
_cell.angle_beta   90.00
_cell.angle_gamma   90.00
#
_symmetry.space_group_name_H-M   'P 1'
#
loop_
_entity.id
_entity.type
_entity.pdbx_description
1 polymer ?
#
loop_
_entity_poly.entity_id
_entity_poly.type
_entity_poly.pdbx_seq_one_letter_code
_entity_poly.pdbx_strand_id
1 'polypeptide(L)'
;MGTAARPVLVKGGGEVGTAVALALWRACWPVVVVELPRPTVLRRQLSVAEAAFTGGVVRGGLQVVRVVQPDEVAALLVRRRALPLYVGPLAPALARLQPAVVVDARMRRVVQAEDQRGEAPLVIGLGPGFCAGENADVVVETHPGPLLGRVLWQGATLPHVSRERPDDGARAEQFIYAPRDGLWETERELGETIAA
;
A
#
# COMPACT_ATOMS: atom_id res chain seq x y z
N MET A 1 5.15 5.13 -32.73
CA MET A 1 4.45 5.23 -31.44
C MET A 1 5.24 4.38 -30.45
N GLY A 2 5.97 5.01 -29.54
CA GLY A 2 6.71 4.27 -28.52
C GLY A 2 5.71 3.54 -27.63
N THR A 3 5.93 2.26 -27.41
CA THR A 3 5.16 1.48 -26.44
C THR A 3 5.28 2.16 -25.09
N ALA A 4 4.17 2.63 -24.53
CA ALA A 4 4.16 3.19 -23.18
C ALA A 4 4.80 2.17 -22.23
N ALA A 5 5.77 2.60 -21.42
CA ALA A 5 6.44 1.72 -20.49
C ALA A 5 5.40 1.12 -19.53
N ARG A 6 5.41 -0.20 -19.40
CA ARG A 6 4.51 -0.93 -18.48
C ARG A 6 4.77 -0.47 -17.04
N PRO A 7 3.74 -0.07 -16.29
CA PRO A 7 3.95 0.50 -14.96
C PRO A 7 4.32 -0.54 -13.90
N VAL A 8 4.85 -0.05 -12.79
CA VAL A 8 4.84 -0.75 -11.51
C VAL A 8 3.50 -0.44 -10.83
N LEU A 9 2.74 -1.47 -10.51
CA LEU A 9 1.47 -1.35 -9.79
C LEU A 9 1.71 -1.70 -8.33
N VAL A 10 1.44 -0.74 -7.44
CA VAL A 10 1.54 -0.91 -5.98
C VAL A 10 0.14 -1.11 -5.41
N LYS A 11 -0.11 -2.26 -4.79
CA LYS A 11 -1.36 -2.55 -4.08
C LYS A 11 -1.29 -1.98 -2.67
N GLY A 12 -2.21 -1.07 -2.36
CA GLY A 12 -2.29 -0.39 -1.07
C GLY A 12 -1.51 0.92 -1.02
N GLY A 13 -2.20 2.00 -0.67
CA GLY A 13 -1.67 3.36 -0.55
C GLY A 13 -1.38 3.78 0.90
N GLY A 14 -1.30 2.82 1.83
CA GLY A 14 -0.89 3.08 3.22
C GLY A 14 0.56 3.56 3.32
N GLU A 15 1.10 3.67 4.53
CA GLU A 15 2.45 4.21 4.77
C GLU A 15 3.54 3.47 3.98
N VAL A 16 3.52 2.14 3.99
CA VAL A 16 4.51 1.31 3.27
C VAL A 16 4.35 1.48 1.77
N GLY A 17 3.12 1.36 1.25
CA GLY A 17 2.86 1.56 -0.18
C GLY A 17 3.20 2.97 -0.65
N THR A 18 3.00 3.98 0.20
CA THR A 18 3.42 5.36 -0.05
C THR A 18 4.94 5.45 -0.19
N ALA A 19 5.69 4.86 0.75
CA ALA A 19 7.15 4.88 0.71
C ALA A 19 7.68 4.20 -0.56
N VAL A 20 7.14 3.03 -0.91
CA VAL A 20 7.48 2.30 -2.14
C VAL A 20 7.17 3.14 -3.38
N ALA A 21 5.94 3.67 -3.47
CA ALA A 21 5.53 4.46 -4.64
C ALA A 21 6.39 5.72 -4.84
N LEU A 22 6.71 6.44 -3.75
CA LEU A 22 7.58 7.61 -3.80
C LEU A 22 9.02 7.25 -4.19
N ALA A 23 9.57 6.15 -3.66
CA ALA A 23 10.91 5.69 -4.01
C ALA A 23 11.00 5.33 -5.50
N LEU A 24 10.06 4.54 -6.00
CA LEU A 24 9.99 4.16 -7.42
C LEU A 24 9.78 5.37 -8.34
N TRP A 25 8.90 6.28 -7.95
CA TRP A 25 8.67 7.51 -8.70
C TRP A 25 9.93 8.36 -8.82
N ARG A 26 10.66 8.55 -7.71
CA ARG A 26 11.95 9.28 -7.69
C ARG A 26 13.00 8.58 -8.56
N ALA A 27 12.98 7.25 -8.59
CA ALA A 27 13.83 6.45 -9.47
C ALA A 27 13.35 6.42 -10.93
N CYS A 28 12.40 7.29 -11.28
CA CYS A 28 11.88 7.43 -12.64
C CYS A 28 11.04 6.28 -13.20
N TRP A 29 10.58 5.35 -12.37
CA TRP A 29 9.63 4.33 -12.80
C TRP A 29 8.22 4.91 -13.01
N PRO A 30 7.46 4.44 -14.02
CA PRO A 30 6.04 4.72 -14.12
C PRO A 30 5.31 3.91 -13.02
N VAL A 31 4.66 4.61 -12.08
CA VAL A 31 4.04 3.99 -10.91
C VAL A 31 2.56 4.34 -10.85
N VAL A 32 1.74 3.36 -10.51
CA VAL A 32 0.34 3.53 -10.13
C VAL A 32 0.11 2.85 -8.78
N VAL A 33 -0.65 3.50 -7.90
CA VAL A 33 -1.13 2.88 -6.67
C VAL A 33 -2.58 2.48 -6.85
N VAL A 34 -2.94 1.26 -6.43
CA VAL A 34 -4.32 0.78 -6.43
C VAL A 34 -4.81 0.72 -4.99
N GLU A 35 -5.98 1.32 -4.75
CA GLU A 35 -6.54 1.43 -3.41
C GLU A 35 -8.06 1.21 -3.40
N LEU A 36 -8.58 0.90 -2.22
CA LEU A 36 -10.01 0.78 -1.96
C LEU A 36 -10.69 2.15 -1.94
N PRO A 37 -12.00 2.23 -2.21
CA PRO A 37 -12.75 3.48 -2.07
C PRO A 37 -12.76 4.05 -0.65
N ARG A 38 -12.65 3.17 0.35
CA ARG A 38 -12.54 3.52 1.78
C ARG A 38 -11.37 2.78 2.39
N PRO A 39 -10.14 3.29 2.23
CA PRO A 39 -8.95 2.70 2.84
C PRO A 39 -9.01 2.70 4.37
N THR A 40 -8.55 1.62 4.99
CA THR A 40 -8.46 1.50 6.45
C THR A 40 -7.12 2.02 6.99
N VAL A 41 -6.65 3.13 6.46
CA VAL A 41 -5.36 3.73 6.82
C VAL A 41 -5.50 4.59 8.07
N LEU A 42 -4.73 4.29 9.11
CA LEU A 42 -4.75 5.05 10.37
C LEU A 42 -4.03 6.40 10.24
N ARG A 43 -2.84 6.42 9.63
CA ARG A 43 -2.04 7.64 9.48
C ARG A 43 -2.25 8.25 8.09
N ARG A 44 -3.45 8.77 7.87
CA ARG A 44 -3.87 9.33 6.59
C ARG A 44 -2.95 10.45 6.09
N GLN A 45 -2.45 11.30 7.00
CA GLN A 45 -1.54 12.40 6.65
C GLN A 45 -0.18 11.92 6.11
N LEU A 46 0.24 10.69 6.38
CA LEU A 46 1.47 10.10 5.86
C LEU A 46 1.25 9.26 4.60
N SER A 47 0.01 9.11 4.16
CA SER A 47 -0.38 8.14 3.14
C SER A 47 -0.91 8.79 1.88
N VAL A 48 -0.58 8.22 0.71
CA VAL A 48 -1.20 8.60 -0.56
C VAL A 48 -2.66 8.14 -0.63
N ALA A 49 -3.06 7.16 0.18
CA ALA A 49 -4.44 6.71 0.33
C ALA A 49 -5.39 7.83 0.73
N GLU A 50 -4.91 8.92 1.33
CA GLU A 50 -5.71 10.12 1.61
C GLU A 50 -6.40 10.67 0.37
N ALA A 51 -5.76 10.56 -0.80
CA ALA A 51 -6.36 11.00 -2.06
C ALA A 51 -7.64 10.22 -2.43
N ALA A 52 -7.87 9.03 -1.88
CA ALA A 52 -9.13 8.30 -2.09
C ALA A 52 -10.33 9.06 -1.51
N PHE A 53 -10.13 9.81 -0.43
CA PHE A 53 -11.15 10.61 0.24
C PHE A 53 -11.25 12.02 -0.35
N THR A 54 -10.11 12.66 -0.60
CA THR A 54 -10.03 14.10 -0.94
C THR A 54 -9.94 14.38 -2.44
N GLY A 55 -9.77 13.34 -3.28
CA GLY A 55 -9.56 13.50 -4.72
C GLY A 55 -8.10 13.74 -5.12
N GLY A 56 -7.28 14.28 -4.23
CA GLY A 56 -5.86 14.49 -4.46
C GLY A 56 -5.13 14.96 -3.21
N VAL A 57 -3.82 14.75 -3.19
CA VAL A 57 -2.97 15.10 -2.05
C VAL A 57 -1.53 15.30 -2.51
N VAL A 58 -0.75 16.07 -1.77
CA VAL A 58 0.70 16.15 -1.96
C VAL A 58 1.41 15.34 -0.88
N ARG A 59 2.28 14.41 -1.28
CA ARG A 59 3.09 13.62 -0.36
C ARG A 59 4.55 13.57 -0.81
N GLY A 60 5.45 13.91 0.10
CA GLY A 60 6.89 13.95 -0.22
C GLY A 60 7.25 14.86 -1.40
N GLY A 61 6.50 15.95 -1.61
CA GLY A 61 6.65 16.86 -2.74
C GLY A 61 6.01 16.38 -4.05
N LEU A 62 5.37 15.20 -4.06
CA LEU A 62 4.73 14.63 -5.24
C LEU A 62 3.22 14.84 -5.19
N GLN A 63 2.64 15.38 -6.26
CA GLN A 63 1.20 15.44 -6.46
C GLN A 63 0.66 14.03 -6.68
N VAL A 64 -0.37 13.66 -5.93
CA VAL A 64 -1.13 12.41 -6.08
C VAL A 64 -2.55 12.76 -6.51
N VAL A 65 -3.09 12.06 -7.50
CA VAL A 65 -4.43 12.32 -8.04
C VAL A 65 -5.24 11.05 -8.04
N ARG A 66 -6.43 11.10 -7.45
CA ARG A 66 -7.40 10.01 -7.52
C ARG A 66 -7.94 9.88 -8.93
N VAL A 67 -7.94 8.67 -9.46
CA VAL A 67 -8.61 8.28 -10.70
C VAL A 67 -9.47 7.05 -10.47
N VAL A 68 -10.54 6.92 -11.22
CA VAL A 68 -11.51 5.81 -11.08
C VAL A 68 -11.60 4.95 -12.35
N GLN A 69 -10.97 5.41 -13.43
CA GLN A 69 -10.90 4.66 -14.69
C GLN A 69 -9.45 4.28 -15.00
N PRO A 70 -9.15 3.03 -15.35
CA PRO A 70 -7.78 2.62 -15.68
C PRO A 70 -7.17 3.41 -16.86
N ASP A 71 -7.98 3.90 -17.79
CA ASP A 71 -7.50 4.70 -18.93
C ASP A 71 -6.94 6.06 -18.50
N GLU A 72 -7.47 6.67 -17.44
CA GLU A 72 -6.95 7.92 -16.87
C GLU A 72 -5.54 7.73 -16.30
N VAL A 73 -5.26 6.54 -15.75
CA VAL A 73 -3.92 6.19 -15.26
C VAL A 73 -2.88 6.30 -16.37
N ALA A 74 -3.16 5.71 -17.53
CA ALA A 74 -2.24 5.73 -18.67
C ALA A 74 -1.91 7.17 -19.11
N ALA A 75 -2.91 8.06 -19.16
CA ALA A 75 -2.73 9.46 -19.51
C ALA A 75 -1.85 10.22 -18.50
N LEU A 76 -2.00 9.96 -17.19
CA LEU A 76 -1.19 10.56 -16.14
C LEU A 76 0.25 10.06 -16.17
N LEU A 77 0.46 8.75 -16.41
CA LEU A 77 1.79 8.14 -16.50
C LEU A 77 2.60 8.72 -17.65
N VAL A 78 1.98 8.93 -18.81
CA VAL A 78 2.65 9.54 -19.98
C VAL A 78 3.09 10.98 -19.66
N ARG A 79 2.24 11.75 -19.03
CA ARG A 79 2.54 13.16 -18.68
C ARG A 79 3.50 13.30 -17.51
N ARG A 80 3.58 12.30 -16.68
CA ARG A 80 4.44 12.21 -15.49
C ARG A 80 4.39 13.44 -14.56
N ARG A 81 3.23 14.07 -14.44
CA ARG A 81 3.03 15.25 -13.58
C ARG A 81 2.50 14.90 -12.18
N ALA A 82 1.85 13.75 -12.04
CA ALA A 82 1.27 13.29 -10.80
C ALA A 82 1.29 11.76 -10.72
N LEU A 83 1.34 11.25 -9.49
CA LEU A 83 1.19 9.83 -9.19
C LEU A 83 -0.31 9.49 -9.24
N PRO A 84 -0.76 8.60 -10.13
CA PRO A 84 -2.14 8.15 -10.12
C PRO A 84 -2.41 7.23 -8.93
N LEU A 85 -3.46 7.54 -8.15
CA LEU A 85 -4.09 6.64 -7.20
C LEU A 85 -5.38 6.11 -7.85
N TYR A 86 -5.33 4.91 -8.39
CA TYR A 86 -6.52 4.28 -8.94
C TYR A 86 -7.37 3.70 -7.81
N VAL A 87 -8.61 4.17 -7.73
CA VAL A 87 -9.60 3.71 -6.75
C VAL A 87 -10.64 2.86 -7.45
N GLY A 88 -10.53 1.55 -7.28
CA GLY A 88 -11.41 0.61 -7.96
C GLY A 88 -10.94 -0.84 -7.86
N PRO A 89 -11.65 -1.75 -8.54
CA PRO A 89 -11.31 -3.18 -8.55
C PRO A 89 -9.95 -3.44 -9.18
N LEU A 90 -9.19 -4.38 -8.61
CA LEU A 90 -7.84 -4.71 -9.08
C LEU A 90 -7.84 -5.33 -10.48
N ALA A 91 -8.76 -6.27 -10.76
CA ALA A 91 -8.74 -7.01 -12.01
C ALA A 91 -8.84 -6.14 -13.28
N PRO A 92 -9.72 -5.14 -13.38
CA PRO A 92 -9.72 -4.20 -14.51
C PRO A 92 -8.41 -3.40 -14.63
N ALA A 93 -7.78 -3.03 -13.51
CA ALA A 93 -6.50 -2.32 -13.54
C ALA A 93 -5.39 -3.22 -14.09
N LEU A 94 -5.29 -4.47 -13.64
CA LEU A 94 -4.32 -5.44 -14.16
C LEU A 94 -4.51 -5.68 -15.66
N ALA A 95 -5.76 -5.93 -16.08
CA ALA A 95 -6.08 -6.21 -17.48
C ALA A 95 -5.73 -5.03 -18.40
N ARG A 96 -6.02 -3.80 -17.98
CA ARG A 96 -5.85 -2.59 -18.80
C ARG A 96 -4.42 -2.06 -18.78
N LEU A 97 -3.77 -2.07 -17.62
CA LEU A 97 -2.46 -1.47 -17.45
C LEU A 97 -1.31 -2.45 -17.75
N GLN A 98 -1.57 -3.75 -17.67
CA GLN A 98 -0.58 -4.81 -17.89
C GLN A 98 0.76 -4.51 -17.20
N PRO A 99 0.80 -4.33 -15.87
CA PRO A 99 1.99 -3.89 -15.18
C PRO A 99 3.19 -4.81 -15.46
N ALA A 100 4.39 -4.26 -15.49
CA ALA A 100 5.61 -5.05 -15.54
C ALA A 100 5.93 -5.68 -14.18
N VAL A 101 5.54 -5.00 -13.11
CA VAL A 101 5.75 -5.43 -11.73
C VAL A 101 4.50 -5.12 -10.92
N VAL A 102 4.11 -6.05 -10.07
CA VAL A 102 3.14 -5.83 -8.99
C VAL A 102 3.87 -5.87 -7.65
N VAL A 103 3.64 -4.87 -6.81
CA VAL A 103 4.13 -4.84 -5.42
C VAL A 103 2.93 -4.87 -4.48
N ASP A 104 2.77 -5.92 -3.70
CA ASP A 104 1.76 -5.95 -2.65
C ASP A 104 2.27 -5.31 -1.37
N ALA A 105 1.84 -4.08 -1.11
CA ALA A 105 2.18 -3.28 0.06
C ALA A 105 0.98 -3.08 1.02
N ARG A 106 -0.05 -3.93 0.92
CA ARG A 106 -1.26 -3.83 1.74
C ARG A 106 -1.00 -4.14 3.22
N MET A 107 0.13 -4.74 3.53
CA MET A 107 0.55 -5.07 4.91
C MET A 107 -0.54 -5.80 5.70
N ARG A 108 -1.20 -6.76 5.06
CA ARG A 108 -2.27 -7.55 5.68
C ARG A 108 -1.68 -8.48 6.73
N ARG A 109 -2.33 -8.53 7.89
CA ARG A 109 -1.95 -9.42 9.00
C ARG A 109 -2.55 -10.81 8.80
N VAL A 110 -2.17 -11.48 7.72
CA VAL A 110 -2.65 -12.82 7.38
C VAL A 110 -1.56 -13.85 7.61
N VAL A 111 -1.95 -15.08 7.93
CA VAL A 111 -1.01 -16.19 8.09
C VAL A 111 -0.37 -16.55 6.75
N GLN A 112 -1.19 -16.55 5.69
CA GLN A 112 -0.76 -16.80 4.33
C GLN A 112 -1.53 -15.90 3.38
N ALA A 113 -0.81 -15.21 2.50
CA ALA A 113 -1.40 -14.43 1.43
C ALA A 113 -1.88 -15.36 0.31
N GLU A 114 -2.87 -14.91 -0.46
CA GLU A 114 -3.26 -15.56 -1.70
C GLU A 114 -2.09 -15.62 -2.70
N ASP A 115 -2.08 -16.63 -3.58
CA ASP A 115 -1.11 -16.69 -4.68
C ASP A 115 -1.40 -15.57 -5.68
N GLN A 116 -0.44 -14.71 -5.88
CA GLN A 116 -0.51 -13.54 -6.76
C GLN A 116 0.43 -13.66 -7.97
N ARG A 117 1.18 -14.77 -8.06
CA ARG A 117 2.07 -15.01 -9.20
C ARG A 117 1.24 -15.05 -10.49
N GLY A 118 1.78 -14.45 -11.53
CA GLY A 118 1.07 -14.31 -12.79
C GLY A 118 0.21 -13.04 -12.94
N GLU A 119 0.01 -12.24 -11.88
CA GLU A 119 -0.61 -10.92 -12.03
C GLU A 119 0.29 -9.94 -12.83
N ALA A 120 1.58 -10.17 -12.81
CA ALA A 120 2.59 -9.50 -13.62
C ALA A 120 3.78 -10.44 -13.87
N PRO A 121 4.72 -10.09 -14.78
CA PRO A 121 5.98 -10.83 -14.95
C PRO A 121 6.82 -10.94 -13.67
N LEU A 122 6.66 -10.02 -12.74
CA LEU A 122 7.28 -10.03 -11.43
C LEU A 122 6.28 -9.56 -10.37
N VAL A 123 6.08 -10.37 -9.34
CA VAL A 123 5.25 -10.06 -8.18
C VAL A 123 6.12 -10.02 -6.94
N ILE A 124 6.07 -8.91 -6.21
CA ILE A 124 6.83 -8.68 -4.98
C ILE A 124 5.85 -8.56 -3.82
N GLY A 125 5.97 -9.46 -2.84
CA GLY A 125 5.19 -9.41 -1.61
C GLY A 125 5.95 -8.71 -0.47
N LEU A 126 5.31 -7.78 0.24
CA LEU A 126 5.90 -7.11 1.39
C LEU A 126 5.29 -7.61 2.70
N GLY A 127 6.15 -8.12 3.57
CA GLY A 127 5.82 -8.49 4.94
C GLY A 127 5.16 -9.84 5.12
N PRO A 128 4.50 -10.05 6.27
CA PRO A 128 4.05 -11.35 6.69
C PRO A 128 3.00 -11.97 5.76
N GLY A 129 3.02 -13.30 5.69
CA GLY A 129 2.13 -14.08 4.86
C GLY A 129 2.64 -14.34 3.45
N PHE A 130 3.75 -13.71 3.04
CA PHE A 130 4.37 -13.96 1.76
C PHE A 130 5.52 -14.96 1.84
N CYS A 131 5.57 -15.86 0.85
CA CYS A 131 6.63 -16.84 0.64
C CYS A 131 7.06 -16.80 -0.83
N ALA A 132 8.35 -16.54 -1.07
CA ALA A 132 8.91 -16.49 -2.40
C ALA A 132 8.87 -17.88 -3.06
N GLY A 133 8.34 -17.94 -4.28
CA GLY A 133 8.13 -19.19 -5.03
C GLY A 133 6.78 -19.88 -4.75
N GLU A 134 6.02 -19.43 -3.74
CA GLU A 134 4.70 -19.98 -3.42
C GLU A 134 3.55 -19.03 -3.79
N ASN A 135 3.58 -17.79 -3.29
CA ASN A 135 2.51 -16.80 -3.50
C ASN A 135 2.98 -15.42 -3.99
N ALA A 136 4.29 -15.25 -4.13
CA ALA A 136 4.96 -14.15 -4.80
C ALA A 136 6.26 -14.67 -5.43
N ASP A 137 6.82 -13.94 -6.39
CA ASP A 137 8.11 -14.32 -7.00
C ASP A 137 9.28 -13.93 -6.09
N VAL A 138 9.14 -12.76 -5.44
CA VAL A 138 10.13 -12.20 -4.50
C VAL A 138 9.40 -11.66 -3.30
N VAL A 139 10.00 -11.73 -2.13
CA VAL A 139 9.42 -11.14 -0.93
C VAL A 139 10.42 -10.24 -0.21
N VAL A 140 9.91 -9.24 0.49
CA VAL A 140 10.72 -8.30 1.26
C VAL A 140 10.28 -8.35 2.71
N GLU A 141 11.24 -8.56 3.61
CA GLU A 141 10.99 -8.57 5.04
C GLU A 141 10.66 -7.16 5.56
N THR A 142 9.58 -7.06 6.33
CA THR A 142 9.10 -5.80 6.91
C THR A 142 9.07 -5.84 8.44
N HIS A 143 9.43 -6.96 9.04
CA HIS A 143 9.51 -7.07 10.50
C HIS A 143 10.60 -6.14 11.03
N PRO A 144 10.31 -5.25 12.03
CA PRO A 144 11.32 -4.40 12.64
C PRO A 144 12.48 -5.22 13.22
N GLY A 145 13.71 -4.88 12.84
CA GLY A 145 14.90 -5.57 13.33
C GLY A 145 15.99 -5.69 12.26
N PRO A 146 17.00 -6.55 12.49
CA PRO A 146 18.15 -6.67 11.60
C PRO A 146 17.84 -7.16 10.18
N LEU A 147 16.69 -7.77 9.99
CA LEU A 147 16.27 -8.30 8.69
C LEU A 147 15.36 -7.36 7.91
N LEU A 148 14.99 -6.21 8.46
CA LEU A 148 14.12 -5.23 7.80
C LEU A 148 14.69 -4.85 6.43
N GLY A 149 13.86 -4.96 5.40
CA GLY A 149 14.24 -4.66 4.02
C GLY A 149 15.02 -5.76 3.30
N ARG A 150 15.27 -6.90 3.97
CA ARG A 150 15.93 -8.03 3.31
C ARG A 150 15.05 -8.57 2.18
N VAL A 151 15.65 -8.71 1.01
CA VAL A 151 15.01 -9.32 -0.16
C VAL A 151 15.25 -10.82 -0.12
N LEU A 152 14.19 -11.62 -0.23
CA LEU A 152 14.22 -13.05 -0.24
C LEU A 152 13.74 -13.57 -1.61
N TRP A 153 14.56 -14.35 -2.27
CA TRP A 153 14.26 -15.04 -3.53
C TRP A 153 13.69 -16.44 -3.30
N GLN A 154 13.79 -16.94 -2.07
CA GLN A 154 13.26 -18.21 -1.62
C GLN A 154 12.85 -18.11 -0.15
N GLY A 155 11.78 -18.82 0.22
CA GLY A 155 11.28 -18.89 1.59
C GLY A 155 10.38 -17.73 2.00
N ALA A 156 9.92 -17.76 3.24
CA ALA A 156 8.92 -16.86 3.78
C ALA A 156 9.54 -15.70 4.56
N THR A 157 8.81 -14.59 4.60
CA THR A 157 9.00 -13.51 5.59
C THR A 157 8.64 -13.99 6.98
N LEU A 158 9.12 -13.31 8.00
CA LEU A 158 8.75 -13.61 9.37
C LEU A 158 7.23 -13.47 9.57
N PRO A 159 6.62 -14.36 10.36
CA PRO A 159 5.21 -14.28 10.65
C PRO A 159 4.87 -12.99 11.40
N HIS A 160 3.65 -12.50 11.22
CA HIS A 160 3.17 -11.42 12.05
C HIS A 160 3.06 -11.90 13.49
N VAL A 161 3.89 -11.37 14.35
CA VAL A 161 3.70 -11.52 15.79
C VAL A 161 2.61 -10.55 16.17
N SER A 162 1.37 -11.04 16.31
CA SER A 162 0.36 -10.29 17.04
C SER A 162 0.96 -10.08 18.43
N ARG A 163 1.25 -8.86 18.79
CA ARG A 163 1.41 -8.54 20.19
C ARG A 163 0.02 -8.80 20.78
N GLU A 164 -0.16 -10.00 21.29
CA GLU A 164 -1.25 -10.31 22.17
C GLU A 164 -1.31 -9.19 23.21
N ARG A 165 -2.51 -8.87 23.67
CA ARG A 165 -2.74 -7.80 24.67
C ARG A 165 -1.56 -7.77 25.62
N PRO A 166 -0.88 -6.62 25.81
CA PRO A 166 0.17 -6.57 26.79
C PRO A 166 -0.46 -6.95 28.13
N ASP A 167 -0.10 -8.11 28.65
CA ASP A 167 -0.48 -8.56 30.01
C ASP A 167 0.26 -7.73 31.09
N ASP A 168 1.19 -6.88 30.66
CA ASP A 168 1.90 -5.95 31.52
C ASP A 168 1.09 -4.62 31.59
N GLY A 169 0.39 -4.42 32.70
CA GLY A 169 -0.50 -3.28 32.98
C GLY A 169 0.00 -1.88 32.57
N ALA A 170 1.30 -1.73 32.25
CA ALA A 170 1.91 -0.48 31.80
C ALA A 170 1.56 -0.04 30.36
N ARG A 171 0.98 -0.91 29.52
CA ARG A 171 0.62 -0.60 28.12
C ARG A 171 -0.87 -0.62 27.84
N ALA A 172 -1.68 -1.12 28.75
CA ALA A 172 -3.14 -1.14 28.62
C ALA A 172 -3.73 0.27 28.46
N GLU A 173 -3.10 1.26 29.10
CA GLU A 173 -3.50 2.67 29.04
C GLU A 173 -3.27 3.33 27.66
N GLN A 174 -2.50 2.70 26.78
CA GLN A 174 -2.20 3.21 25.44
C GLN A 174 -3.26 2.82 24.40
N PHE A 175 -4.21 1.96 24.75
CA PHE A 175 -5.22 1.45 23.82
C PHE A 175 -6.61 1.82 24.28
N ILE A 176 -7.32 2.54 23.43
CA ILE A 176 -8.75 2.80 23.59
C ILE A 176 -9.48 1.83 22.67
N TYR A 177 -10.28 0.96 23.25
CA TYR A 177 -11.07 -0.02 22.51
C TYR A 177 -12.47 0.50 22.28
N ALA A 178 -13.02 0.27 21.08
CA ALA A 178 -14.43 0.48 20.83
C ALA A 178 -15.27 -0.43 21.77
N PRO A 179 -16.28 0.10 22.48
CA PRO A 179 -17.09 -0.69 23.40
C PRO A 179 -18.00 -1.70 22.69
N ARG A 180 -18.21 -1.54 21.40
CA ARG A 180 -19.05 -2.38 20.53
C ARG A 180 -18.67 -2.21 19.07
N ASP A 181 -19.11 -3.11 18.22
CA ASP A 181 -18.98 -2.98 16.77
C ASP A 181 -19.77 -1.76 16.27
N GLY A 182 -19.23 -1.07 15.29
CA GLY A 182 -19.85 0.12 14.73
C GLY A 182 -18.92 0.91 13.82
N LEU A 183 -19.44 2.03 13.34
CA LEU A 183 -18.67 3.02 12.59
C LEU A 183 -18.12 4.05 13.58
N TRP A 184 -16.80 4.30 13.51
CA TRP A 184 -16.18 5.39 14.26
C TRP A 184 -16.43 6.71 13.52
N GLU A 185 -17.08 7.64 14.19
CA GLU A 185 -17.27 9.02 13.72
C GLU A 185 -16.66 9.99 14.72
N THR A 186 -16.06 11.06 14.23
CA THR A 186 -15.48 12.13 15.05
C THR A 186 -15.63 13.47 14.34
N GLU A 187 -15.87 14.51 15.11
CA GLU A 187 -15.85 15.90 14.63
C GLU A 187 -14.43 16.48 14.54
N ARG A 188 -13.42 15.72 15.04
CA ARG A 188 -12.03 16.15 15.03
C ARG A 188 -11.37 15.90 13.69
N GLU A 189 -10.56 16.86 13.27
CA GLU A 189 -9.77 16.75 12.06
C GLU A 189 -8.36 16.22 12.32
N LEU A 190 -7.73 15.66 11.28
CA LEU A 190 -6.36 15.19 11.36
C LEU A 190 -5.40 16.35 11.57
N GLY A 191 -4.57 16.29 12.63
CA GLY A 191 -3.63 17.34 13.00
C GLY A 191 -4.18 18.38 13.97
N GLU A 192 -5.44 18.28 14.37
CA GLU A 192 -6.04 19.12 15.40
C GLU A 192 -5.44 18.81 16.77
N THR A 193 -5.11 19.85 17.53
CA THR A 193 -4.63 19.71 18.91
C THR A 193 -5.79 19.32 19.82
N ILE A 194 -5.61 18.25 20.57
CA ILE A 194 -6.57 17.78 21.57
C ILE A 194 -6.06 18.24 22.95
N ALA A 195 -6.91 18.92 23.70
CA ALA A 195 -6.63 19.20 25.11
C ALA A 195 -6.72 17.90 25.91
N ALA A 196 -5.80 17.74 26.88
CA ALA A 196 -5.77 16.60 27.80
C ALA A 196 -6.97 16.63 28.76
#